data_4bc9b678272eaff543771e81c9fe52cc
#
_entry.id   4bc9b678272eaff543771e81c9fe52cc
#
_cell.length_a   1.000
_cell.length_b   1.000
_cell.length_c   1.000
_cell.angle_alpha   90.00
_cell.angle_beta   90.00
_cell.angle_gamma   90.00
#
_symmetry.space_group_name_H-M   'P 1'
#
loop_
_entity.id
_entity.type
_entity.pdbx_description
1 polymer ?
#
loop_
_entity_poly.entity_id
_entity_poly.type
_entity_poly.pdbx_seq_one_letter_code
_entity_poly.pdbx_strand_id
1 'polypeptide(L)'
;YGHIHQQFLRYGSDGQLILNPGSIGQPFFLDAKLRKDLRAQYMILEFDEAGLSDVDFRRVDYDVEAELQLAKDLKLPYFQVYYESLVNGIHHTHNHELLGQISEQEGYDQDVELWMERDKKDWF
;
A
#
# COMPACT_ATOMS: atom_id res chain seq x y z
N TYR A 1 10.12 -9.25 2.41
CA TYR A 1 8.83 -9.56 1.77
C TYR A 1 7.85 -8.42 2.00
N GLY A 2 7.21 -7.88 0.98
CA GLY A 2 6.46 -6.62 1.06
C GLY A 2 5.00 -6.65 0.61
N HIS A 3 4.50 -7.73 0.05
CA HIS A 3 3.16 -7.79 -0.57
C HIS A 3 2.01 -7.67 0.44
N ILE A 4 2.17 -8.27 1.61
CA ILE A 4 1.19 -8.18 2.70
C ILE A 4 1.52 -6.95 3.54
N HIS A 5 0.68 -5.93 3.53
CA HIS A 5 0.89 -4.66 4.22
C HIS A 5 0.74 -4.76 5.76
N GLN A 6 1.26 -5.83 6.35
CA GLN A 6 1.20 -6.11 7.78
C GLN A 6 2.58 -6.48 8.30
N GLN A 7 2.99 -5.88 9.42
CA GLN A 7 4.23 -6.24 10.11
C GLN A 7 4.16 -7.67 10.64
N PHE A 8 5.13 -8.50 10.29
CA PHE A 8 5.27 -9.82 10.85
C PHE A 8 6.70 -10.36 10.78
N LEU A 9 6.97 -11.31 11.69
CA LEU A 9 8.14 -12.17 11.70
C LEU A 9 7.68 -13.62 11.77
N ARG A 10 8.21 -14.48 10.91
CA ARG A 10 7.93 -15.92 10.89
C ARG A 10 9.20 -16.70 10.56
N TYR A 11 9.25 -17.96 10.95
CA TYR A 11 10.26 -18.91 10.50
C TYR A 11 9.68 -19.77 9.38
N GLY A 12 10.47 -19.96 8.34
CA GLY A 12 10.19 -20.92 7.28
C GLY A 12 10.48 -22.36 7.73
N SER A 13 10.13 -23.35 6.89
CA SER A 13 10.32 -24.77 7.18
C SER A 13 11.77 -25.17 7.43
N ASP A 14 12.71 -24.47 6.78
CA ASP A 14 14.15 -24.73 6.88
C ASP A 14 14.88 -23.76 7.81
N GLY A 15 14.11 -23.12 8.70
CA GLY A 15 14.63 -22.18 9.69
C GLY A 15 14.94 -20.78 9.16
N GLN A 16 14.62 -20.48 7.90
CA GLN A 16 14.79 -19.15 7.35
C GLN A 16 13.86 -18.16 8.05
N LEU A 17 14.38 -16.95 8.29
CA LEU A 17 13.59 -15.86 8.84
C LEU A 17 12.84 -15.14 7.71
N ILE A 18 11.53 -15.05 7.83
CA ILE A 18 10.66 -14.34 6.92
C ILE A 18 10.13 -13.09 7.60
N LEU A 19 10.47 -11.92 7.07
CA LEU A 19 10.12 -10.63 7.62
C LEU A 19 9.25 -9.83 6.64
N ASN A 20 8.29 -9.07 7.16
CA ASN A 20 7.56 -8.07 6.42
C ASN A 20 7.53 -6.77 7.25
N PRO A 21 8.05 -5.65 6.71
CA PRO A 21 8.09 -4.37 7.43
C PRO A 21 6.72 -3.71 7.61
N GLY A 22 5.68 -4.22 6.93
CA GLY A 22 4.39 -3.57 6.84
C GLY A 22 4.27 -2.64 5.64
N SER A 23 3.51 -1.56 5.78
CA SER A 23 3.27 -0.58 4.74
C SER A 23 3.50 0.84 5.25
N ILE A 24 4.12 1.67 4.43
CA ILE A 24 4.33 3.09 4.76
C ILE A 24 3.00 3.85 4.74
N GLY A 25 2.16 3.66 3.72
CA GLY A 25 0.94 4.45 3.55
C GLY A 25 -0.37 3.67 3.74
N GLN A 26 -0.34 2.34 3.62
CA GLN A 26 -1.57 1.53 3.63
C GLN A 26 -1.40 0.27 4.49
N PRO A 27 -1.21 0.39 5.82
CA PRO A 27 -1.14 -0.78 6.69
C PRO A 27 -2.46 -1.56 6.63
N PHE A 28 -2.35 -2.87 6.46
CA PHE A 28 -3.50 -3.77 6.33
C PHE A 28 -3.69 -4.62 7.58
N PHE A 29 -4.92 -4.73 8.03
CA PHE A 29 -5.30 -5.57 9.16
C PHE A 29 -6.58 -6.36 8.84
N LEU A 30 -6.54 -7.66 8.99
CA LEU A 30 -7.70 -8.53 8.85
C LEU A 30 -8.75 -8.24 9.93
N ASP A 31 -8.32 -8.03 11.17
CA ASP A 31 -9.21 -7.69 12.27
C ASP A 31 -9.47 -6.16 12.29
N ALA A 32 -10.74 -5.79 12.18
CA ALA A 32 -11.19 -4.40 12.24
C ALA A 32 -10.76 -3.67 13.54
N LYS A 33 -10.57 -4.38 14.65
CA LYS A 33 -10.10 -3.81 15.91
C LYS A 33 -8.67 -3.29 15.82
N LEU A 34 -7.84 -3.85 14.93
CA LEU A 34 -6.46 -3.47 14.73
C LEU A 34 -6.30 -2.30 13.75
N ARG A 35 -7.36 -1.93 13.02
CA ARG A 35 -7.36 -0.79 12.08
C ARG A 35 -7.28 0.59 12.74
N LYS A 36 -7.21 0.63 14.05
CA LYS A 36 -7.11 1.91 14.81
C LYS A 36 -5.73 2.57 14.71
N ASP A 37 -4.71 1.85 14.30
CA ASP A 37 -3.34 2.34 14.18
C ASP A 37 -2.87 2.25 12.73
N LEU A 38 -3.10 3.32 11.97
CA LEU A 38 -2.77 3.43 10.54
C LEU A 38 -1.46 4.19 10.29
N ARG A 39 -0.61 4.34 11.31
CA ARG A 39 0.71 4.96 11.18
C ARG A 39 1.58 4.23 10.18
N ALA A 40 2.45 4.97 9.52
CA ALA A 40 3.44 4.41 8.61
C ALA A 40 4.32 3.37 9.31
N GLN A 41 4.51 2.21 8.68
CA GLN A 41 5.21 1.07 9.25
C GLN A 41 6.55 0.87 8.53
N TYR A 42 7.59 0.62 9.31
CA TYR A 42 8.91 0.24 8.81
C TYR A 42 9.59 -0.71 9.80
N MET A 43 10.77 -1.16 9.46
CA MET A 43 11.53 -2.11 10.26
C MET A 43 13.01 -1.73 10.23
N ILE A 44 13.66 -1.84 11.38
CA ILE A 44 15.11 -1.73 11.52
C ILE A 44 15.67 -3.14 11.75
N LEU A 45 16.71 -3.48 11.02
CA LEU A 45 17.44 -4.74 11.18
C LEU A 45 18.84 -4.40 11.66
N GLU A 46 19.28 -5.02 12.76
CA GLU A 46 20.64 -4.90 13.25
C GLU A 46 21.41 -6.19 12.93
N PHE A 47 22.65 -6.03 12.52
CA PHE A 47 23.54 -7.15 12.21
C PHE A 47 24.84 -7.01 12.97
N ASP A 48 25.38 -8.13 13.42
CA ASP A 48 26.70 -8.27 14.00
C ASP A 48 27.52 -9.33 13.24
N GLU A 49 28.69 -9.70 13.79
CA GLU A 49 29.57 -10.70 13.18
C GLU A 49 28.91 -12.11 13.08
N ALA A 50 27.91 -12.39 13.92
CA ALA A 50 27.16 -13.65 13.94
C ALA A 50 25.95 -13.64 12.98
N GLY A 51 25.58 -12.48 12.44
CA GLY A 51 24.44 -12.29 11.54
C GLY A 51 23.39 -11.33 12.07
N LEU A 52 22.11 -11.60 11.82
CA LEU A 52 21.01 -10.75 12.28
C LEU A 52 20.90 -10.86 13.82
N SER A 53 21.12 -9.72 14.51
CA SER A 53 21.10 -9.63 15.98
C SER A 53 19.80 -9.06 16.54
N ASP A 54 19.11 -8.18 15.81
CA ASP A 54 17.83 -7.62 16.25
C ASP A 54 16.88 -7.28 15.09
N VAL A 55 15.57 -7.29 15.40
CA VAL A 55 14.48 -6.90 14.49
C VAL A 55 13.52 -5.98 15.23
N ASP A 56 13.54 -4.70 14.91
CA ASP A 56 12.70 -3.69 15.54
C ASP A 56 11.61 -3.20 14.59
N PHE A 57 10.35 -3.52 14.89
CA PHE A 57 9.19 -3.05 14.15
C PHE A 57 8.76 -1.67 14.65
N ARG A 58 8.82 -0.69 13.77
CA ARG A 58 8.51 0.71 14.05
C ARG A 58 7.25 1.18 13.37
N ARG A 59 6.63 2.18 13.99
CA ARG A 59 5.50 2.94 13.43
C ARG A 59 5.73 4.42 13.70
N VAL A 60 5.43 5.24 12.70
CA VAL A 60 5.65 6.69 12.78
C VAL A 60 4.43 7.42 12.25
N ASP A 61 4.06 8.48 12.93
CA ASP A 61 3.03 9.41 12.46
C ASP A 61 3.56 10.20 11.26
N TYR A 62 2.68 10.50 10.32
CA TYR A 62 2.94 11.38 9.20
C TYR A 62 1.71 12.25 8.92
N ASP A 63 1.88 13.29 8.14
CA ASP A 63 0.80 14.21 7.79
C ASP A 63 -0.08 13.60 6.69
N VAL A 64 -1.11 12.85 7.13
CA VAL A 64 -2.09 12.21 6.24
C VAL A 64 -2.89 13.25 5.47
N GLU A 65 -3.17 14.42 6.07
CA GLU A 65 -3.94 15.48 5.42
C GLU A 65 -3.16 16.11 4.26
N ALA A 66 -1.87 16.37 4.47
CA ALA A 66 -0.99 16.85 3.40
C ALA A 66 -0.84 15.83 2.27
N GLU A 67 -0.74 14.54 2.59
CA GLU A 67 -0.70 13.46 1.60
C GLU A 67 -1.99 13.41 0.76
N LEU A 68 -3.15 13.48 1.41
CA LEU A 68 -4.43 13.48 0.71
C LEU A 68 -4.63 14.74 -0.15
N GLN A 69 -4.16 15.89 0.32
CA GLN A 69 -4.21 17.11 -0.48
C GLN A 69 -3.32 16.99 -1.73
N LEU A 70 -2.11 16.46 -1.58
CA LEU A 70 -1.20 16.20 -2.70
C LEU A 70 -1.80 15.22 -3.71
N ALA A 71 -2.38 14.12 -3.23
CA ALA A 71 -3.04 13.13 -4.09
C ALA A 71 -4.19 13.74 -4.89
N LYS A 72 -4.97 14.62 -4.27
CA LYS A 72 -6.06 15.35 -4.92
C LYS A 72 -5.54 16.33 -5.97
N ASP A 73 -4.50 17.11 -5.66
CA ASP A 73 -3.90 18.08 -6.56
C ASP A 73 -3.29 17.40 -7.80
N LEU A 74 -2.71 16.22 -7.62
CA LEU A 74 -2.17 15.37 -8.68
C LEU A 74 -3.25 14.55 -9.41
N LYS A 75 -4.52 14.69 -9.02
CA LYS A 75 -5.66 13.95 -9.60
C LYS A 75 -5.43 12.43 -9.58
N LEU A 76 -5.02 11.91 -8.41
CA LEU A 76 -4.79 10.48 -8.25
C LEU A 76 -6.06 9.69 -8.65
N PRO A 77 -5.98 8.74 -9.59
CA PRO A 77 -7.11 7.87 -9.90
C PRO A 77 -7.62 7.13 -8.66
N TYR A 78 -8.92 6.86 -8.59
CA TYR A 78 -9.57 6.21 -7.45
C TYR A 78 -9.35 6.95 -6.12
N PHE A 79 -9.30 8.26 -6.13
CA PHE A 79 -9.00 9.09 -4.94
C PHE A 79 -9.89 8.74 -3.74
N GLN A 80 -11.19 8.48 -3.94
CA GLN A 80 -12.11 8.10 -2.86
C GLN A 80 -11.68 6.80 -2.16
N VAL A 81 -11.26 5.79 -2.94
CA VAL A 81 -10.76 4.51 -2.42
C VAL A 81 -9.44 4.70 -1.66
N TYR A 82 -8.56 5.56 -2.19
CA TYR A 82 -7.31 5.92 -1.54
C TYR A 82 -7.56 6.63 -0.19
N TYR A 83 -8.46 7.61 -0.17
CA TYR A 83 -8.89 8.30 1.05
C TYR A 83 -9.37 7.32 2.13
N GLU A 84 -10.26 6.40 1.78
CA GLU A 84 -10.80 5.42 2.73
C GLU A 84 -9.71 4.48 3.27
N SER A 85 -8.72 4.14 2.45
CA SER A 85 -7.57 3.34 2.88
C SER A 85 -6.72 4.06 3.92
N LEU A 86 -6.44 5.36 3.71
CA LEU A 86 -5.59 6.15 4.62
C LEU A 86 -6.30 6.57 5.91
N VAL A 87 -7.58 6.91 5.84
CA VAL A 87 -8.31 7.48 6.99
C VAL A 87 -9.01 6.40 7.82
N ASN A 88 -9.55 5.38 7.16
CA ASN A 88 -10.38 4.36 7.80
C ASN A 88 -9.74 2.96 7.81
N GLY A 89 -8.63 2.76 7.10
CA GLY A 89 -8.02 1.44 6.92
C GLY A 89 -8.92 0.47 6.16
N ILE A 90 -9.79 1.00 5.29
CA ILE A 90 -10.70 0.21 4.46
C ILE A 90 -10.09 0.07 3.06
N HIS A 91 -9.82 -1.16 2.66
CA HIS A 91 -9.22 -1.46 1.37
C HIS A 91 -10.24 -2.11 0.43
N HIS A 92 -10.38 -1.56 -0.78
CA HIS A 92 -11.35 -2.00 -1.79
C HIS A 92 -10.73 -2.80 -2.94
N THR A 93 -9.49 -3.28 -2.79
CA THR A 93 -8.72 -3.97 -3.85
C THR A 93 -9.44 -5.16 -4.50
N HIS A 94 -10.38 -5.78 -3.79
CA HIS A 94 -11.18 -6.91 -4.29
C HIS A 94 -12.66 -6.56 -4.52
N ASN A 95 -13.02 -5.29 -4.40
CA ASN A 95 -14.38 -4.82 -4.71
C ASN A 95 -14.47 -4.42 -6.18
N HIS A 96 -14.50 -5.43 -7.07
CA HIS A 96 -14.51 -5.21 -8.52
C HIS A 96 -15.72 -4.42 -9.00
N GLU A 97 -16.86 -4.55 -8.33
CA GLU A 97 -18.07 -3.80 -8.67
C GLU A 97 -17.87 -2.30 -8.44
N LEU A 98 -17.42 -1.91 -7.24
CA LEU A 98 -17.13 -0.49 -6.92
C LEU A 98 -16.05 0.08 -7.83
N LEU A 99 -14.94 -0.65 -8.03
CA LEU A 99 -13.85 -0.19 -8.87
C LEU A 99 -14.27 -0.04 -10.33
N GLY A 100 -15.09 -0.96 -10.85
CA GLY A 100 -15.65 -0.87 -12.20
C GLY A 100 -16.59 0.32 -12.37
N GLN A 101 -17.46 0.60 -11.40
CA GLN A 101 -18.33 1.78 -11.41
C GLN A 101 -17.51 3.09 -11.43
N ILE A 102 -16.44 3.17 -10.63
CA ILE A 102 -15.56 4.36 -10.62
C ILE A 102 -14.85 4.49 -11.98
N SER A 103 -14.30 3.40 -12.54
CA SER A 103 -13.64 3.41 -13.85
C SER A 103 -14.55 3.92 -14.95
N GLU A 104 -15.80 3.47 -14.96
CA GLU A 104 -16.80 3.91 -15.95
C GLU A 104 -17.15 5.39 -15.79
N GLN A 105 -17.40 5.84 -14.55
CA GLN A 105 -17.78 7.22 -14.25
C GLN A 105 -16.66 8.21 -14.56
N GLU A 106 -15.41 7.86 -14.27
CA GLU A 106 -14.24 8.72 -14.45
C GLU A 106 -13.57 8.54 -15.83
N GLY A 107 -13.99 7.55 -16.61
CA GLY A 107 -13.46 7.28 -17.95
C GLY A 107 -12.04 6.68 -17.96
N TYR A 108 -11.59 6.03 -16.91
CA TYR A 108 -10.21 5.52 -16.81
C TYR A 108 -9.87 4.47 -17.87
N ASP A 109 -10.83 3.65 -18.28
CA ASP A 109 -10.60 2.64 -19.31
C ASP A 109 -10.29 3.30 -20.67
N GLN A 110 -10.97 4.43 -20.98
CA GLN A 110 -10.69 5.20 -22.18
C GLN A 110 -9.31 5.86 -22.13
N ASP A 111 -8.93 6.40 -20.98
CA ASP A 111 -7.60 6.99 -20.78
C ASP A 111 -6.48 5.96 -20.99
N VAL A 112 -6.66 4.73 -20.49
CA VAL A 112 -5.72 3.62 -20.69
C VAL A 112 -5.63 3.24 -22.18
N GLU A 113 -6.76 3.13 -22.88
CA GLU A 113 -6.78 2.82 -24.32
C GLU A 113 -6.03 3.89 -25.13
N LEU A 114 -6.30 5.17 -24.88
CA LEU A 114 -5.61 6.29 -25.52
C LEU A 114 -4.11 6.29 -25.24
N TRP A 115 -3.71 5.97 -24.00
CA TRP A 115 -2.31 5.86 -23.64
C TRP A 115 -1.62 4.71 -24.38
N MET A 116 -2.26 3.53 -24.44
CA MET A 116 -1.73 2.37 -25.14
C MET A 116 -1.61 2.60 -26.66
N GLU A 117 -2.52 3.35 -27.27
CA GLU A 117 -2.45 3.72 -28.69
C GLU A 117 -1.30 4.70 -28.98
N ARG A 118 -1.03 5.64 -28.09
CA ARG A 118 0.09 6.58 -28.18
C ARG A 118 1.43 5.87 -28.09
N ASP A 119 1.58 4.97 -27.12
CA ASP A 119 2.83 4.26 -26.84
C ASP A 119 3.22 3.32 -28.00
N LYS A 120 2.23 2.73 -28.70
CA LYS A 120 2.48 1.93 -29.91
C LYS A 120 3.12 2.73 -31.06
N LYS A 121 2.94 4.04 -31.12
CA LYS A 121 3.52 4.91 -32.17
C LYS A 121 4.97 5.28 -31.89
N ASP A 122 5.39 5.22 -30.62
CA ASP A 122 6.73 5.62 -30.19
C ASP A 122 7.73 4.43 -30.14
N TRP A 123 7.25 3.18 -30.31
CA TRP A 123 8.07 1.95 -30.26
C TRP A 123 8.39 1.35 -31.64
N PHE A 124 7.91 1.93 -32.74
CA PHE A 124 8.17 1.56 -34.13
C PHE A 124 8.49 2.80 -34.98
#